data_4ff7589f2409bd56e273a494b1182395
#
_entry.id   4ff7589f2409bd56e273a494b1182395
#
_cell.length_a   1.000
_cell.length_b   1.000
_cell.length_c   1.000
_cell.angle_alpha   90.00
_cell.angle_beta   90.00
_cell.angle_gamma   90.00
#
_symmetry.space_group_name_H-M   'P 1'
#
loop_
_entity.id
_entity.type
_entity.pdbx_description
1 polymer ?
#
loop_
_entity_poly.entity_id
_entity_poly.type
_entity_poly.pdbx_seq_one_letter_code
_entity_poly.pdbx_strand_id
1 'polypeptide(L)'
;GDILDLHDYPAPDMFLFDPKRVNVLGEYGGIGLPVENHLWWNKRNWGYVQFKNSDEVTAEYVKYANILKDYVKRGFSAAVYTQTTDVEGEVNGLMTYDRKVIKIDEAAVKKANQSVINELK
;
A
#
# COMPACT_ATOMS: atom_id res chain seq x y z
N GLY A 1 11.87 -15.01 -17.09
CA GLY A 1 12.15 -13.59 -16.96
C GLY A 1 13.12 -13.28 -15.82
N ASP A 2 13.56 -12.06 -15.73
CA ASP A 2 14.57 -11.62 -14.77
C ASP A 2 13.96 -11.12 -13.45
N ILE A 3 12.66 -10.93 -13.44
CA ILE A 3 11.90 -10.44 -12.29
C ILE A 3 10.94 -11.53 -11.83
N LEU A 4 10.91 -11.77 -10.52
CA LEU A 4 9.85 -12.49 -9.84
C LEU A 4 8.92 -11.45 -9.22
N ASP A 5 7.74 -11.29 -9.79
CA ASP A 5 6.74 -10.34 -9.33
C ASP A 5 5.63 -11.08 -8.55
N LEU A 6 5.42 -10.65 -7.31
CA LEU A 6 4.38 -11.16 -6.43
C LEU A 6 3.33 -10.11 -6.17
N HIS A 7 2.09 -10.54 -6.01
CA HIS A 7 0.98 -9.71 -5.55
C HIS A 7 0.39 -10.35 -4.30
N ASP A 8 0.24 -9.60 -3.23
CA ASP A 8 -0.36 -10.10 -1.99
C ASP A 8 -1.13 -9.01 -1.25
N TYR A 9 -2.31 -9.36 -0.77
CA TYR A 9 -3.23 -8.44 -0.12
C TYR A 9 -3.80 -9.02 1.18
N PRO A 10 -4.08 -8.16 2.18
CA PRO A 10 -3.71 -6.75 2.23
C PRO A 10 -2.28 -6.49 2.69
N ALA A 11 -1.77 -7.27 3.61
CA ALA A 11 -0.42 -7.07 4.13
C ALA A 11 0.63 -7.61 3.16
N PRO A 12 1.79 -6.93 3.05
CA PRO A 12 2.88 -7.47 2.24
C PRO A 12 3.38 -8.81 2.81
N ASP A 13 3.57 -9.79 1.93
CA ASP A 13 4.16 -11.08 2.29
C ASP A 13 5.19 -11.52 1.25
N MET A 14 6.22 -12.19 1.74
CA MET A 14 7.29 -12.77 0.92
C MET A 14 7.12 -14.30 0.89
N PHE A 15 6.05 -14.75 0.25
CA PHE A 15 5.70 -16.18 0.21
C PHE A 15 6.52 -16.99 -0.81
N LEU A 16 7.27 -16.31 -1.68
CA LEU A 16 8.15 -16.92 -2.66
C LEU A 16 9.38 -16.03 -2.87
N PHE A 17 10.54 -16.64 -3.02
CA PHE A 17 11.80 -15.95 -3.26
C PHE A 17 12.66 -16.73 -4.24
N ASP A 18 13.19 -16.07 -5.27
CA ASP A 18 14.14 -16.66 -6.21
C ASP A 18 15.48 -15.90 -6.14
N PRO A 19 16.55 -16.53 -5.65
CA PRO A 19 17.84 -15.85 -5.51
C PRO A 19 18.50 -15.47 -6.86
N LYS A 20 17.96 -15.97 -7.97
CA LYS A 20 18.48 -15.71 -9.32
C LYS A 20 17.73 -14.60 -10.04
N ARG A 21 16.69 -14.02 -9.41
CA ARG A 21 15.84 -12.99 -10.00
C ARG A 21 15.74 -11.77 -9.09
N VAL A 22 15.37 -10.66 -9.67
CA VAL A 22 14.95 -9.49 -8.90
C VAL A 22 13.58 -9.80 -8.29
N ASN A 23 13.49 -9.82 -6.97
CA ASN A 23 12.25 -10.13 -6.26
C ASN A 23 11.50 -8.84 -5.97
N VAL A 24 10.27 -8.76 -6.45
CA VAL A 24 9.40 -7.57 -6.36
C VAL A 24 8.05 -7.95 -5.81
N LEU A 25 7.53 -7.16 -4.90
CA LEU A 25 6.13 -7.20 -4.50
C LEU A 25 5.40 -6.12 -5.30
N GLY A 26 4.91 -6.49 -6.49
CA GLY A 26 4.34 -5.55 -7.45
C GLY A 26 3.00 -4.97 -7.05
N GLU A 27 2.29 -5.65 -6.13
CA GLU A 27 1.09 -5.09 -5.51
C GLU A 27 0.95 -5.58 -4.07
N TYR A 28 0.60 -4.64 -3.18
CA TYR A 28 0.19 -4.93 -1.81
C TYR A 28 -0.66 -3.77 -1.27
N GLY A 29 -1.30 -3.96 -0.14
CA GLY A 29 -2.02 -2.89 0.56
C GLY A 29 -3.53 -2.96 0.37
N GLY A 30 -4.06 -2.15 -0.51
CA GLY A 30 -5.50 -2.12 -0.74
C GLY A 30 -6.31 -1.69 0.48
N ILE A 31 -5.77 -0.78 1.29
CA ILE A 31 -6.39 -0.28 2.53
C ILE A 31 -7.53 0.67 2.16
N GLY A 32 -8.76 0.21 2.35
CA GLY A 32 -9.96 0.95 1.98
C GLY A 32 -10.46 1.92 3.05
N LEU A 33 -10.83 3.11 2.60
CA LEU A 33 -11.55 4.10 3.39
C LEU A 33 -12.50 4.86 2.45
N PRO A 34 -13.81 4.58 2.47
CA PRO A 34 -14.76 5.41 1.76
C PRO A 34 -14.89 6.76 2.43
N VAL A 35 -14.82 7.83 1.66
CA VAL A 35 -14.99 9.20 2.15
C VAL A 35 -16.28 9.76 1.58
N GLU A 36 -17.26 10.01 2.44
CA GLU A 36 -18.57 10.54 2.03
C GLU A 36 -18.41 11.84 1.24
N ASN A 37 -19.25 12.02 0.20
CA ASN A 37 -19.22 13.12 -0.75
C ASN A 37 -18.01 13.14 -1.70
N HIS A 38 -17.10 12.17 -1.59
CA HIS A 38 -15.93 12.01 -2.45
C HIS A 38 -15.83 10.58 -3.00
N LEU A 39 -16.98 9.99 -3.29
CA LEU A 39 -17.09 8.67 -3.90
C LEU A 39 -17.48 8.80 -5.37
N TRP A 40 -16.89 7.99 -6.22
CA TRP A 40 -17.31 7.88 -7.63
C TRP A 40 -18.79 7.49 -7.73
N TRP A 41 -19.19 6.52 -6.92
CA TRP A 41 -20.58 6.18 -6.65
C TRP A 41 -20.74 5.75 -5.19
N ASN A 42 -21.98 5.81 -4.69
CA ASN A 42 -22.25 5.51 -3.28
C ASN A 42 -22.70 4.06 -3.05
N LYS A 43 -22.48 3.16 -4.04
CA LYS A 43 -22.85 1.76 -3.99
C LYS A 43 -21.65 0.89 -4.32
N ARG A 44 -21.54 -0.27 -3.63
CA ARG A 44 -20.52 -1.29 -3.90
C ARG A 44 -19.08 -0.78 -3.82
N ASN A 45 -18.79 0.03 -2.84
CA ASN A 45 -17.42 0.42 -2.55
C ASN A 45 -16.68 -0.73 -1.87
N TRP A 46 -15.41 -0.94 -2.23
CA TRP A 46 -14.62 -2.01 -1.69
C TRP A 46 -13.14 -1.67 -1.60
N GLY A 47 -12.44 -2.39 -0.77
CA GLY A 47 -11.00 -2.46 -0.63
C GLY A 47 -10.64 -3.86 -0.10
N TYR A 48 -9.39 -4.23 -0.15
CA TYR A 48 -8.96 -5.55 0.37
C TYR A 48 -9.09 -5.65 1.88
N VAL A 49 -8.96 -4.52 2.57
CA VAL A 49 -9.31 -4.32 3.97
C VAL A 49 -9.90 -2.93 4.10
N GLN A 50 -10.86 -2.73 5.02
CA GLN A 50 -11.48 -1.42 5.18
C GLN A 50 -11.38 -0.94 6.63
N PHE A 51 -11.13 0.36 6.75
CA PHE A 51 -11.07 1.07 8.03
C PHE A 51 -12.07 2.21 8.07
N LYS A 52 -12.19 2.86 9.23
CA LYS A 52 -13.24 3.84 9.51
C LYS A 52 -12.74 5.28 9.49
N ASN A 53 -11.45 5.50 9.60
CA ASN A 53 -10.87 6.84 9.66
C ASN A 53 -9.42 6.87 9.18
N SER A 54 -8.94 8.08 8.95
CA SER A 54 -7.60 8.35 8.46
C SER A 54 -6.48 7.84 9.39
N ASP A 55 -6.68 7.93 10.69
CA ASP A 55 -5.66 7.47 11.66
C ASP A 55 -5.43 5.97 11.57
N GLU A 56 -6.51 5.19 11.41
CA GLU A 56 -6.42 3.75 11.22
C GLU A 56 -5.72 3.38 9.92
N VAL A 57 -6.06 4.06 8.82
CA VAL A 57 -5.41 3.85 7.51
C VAL A 57 -3.92 4.16 7.60
N THR A 58 -3.57 5.28 8.21
CA THR A 58 -2.17 5.69 8.38
C THR A 58 -1.39 4.67 9.21
N ALA A 59 -1.96 4.23 10.33
CA ALA A 59 -1.33 3.23 11.20
C ALA A 59 -1.08 1.90 10.47
N GLU A 60 -2.04 1.44 9.67
CA GLU A 60 -1.89 0.20 8.90
C GLU A 60 -0.84 0.35 7.80
N TYR A 61 -0.82 1.48 7.11
CA TYR A 61 0.22 1.77 6.11
C TYR A 61 1.63 1.74 6.73
N VAL A 62 1.80 2.39 7.88
CA VAL A 62 3.09 2.39 8.60
C VAL A 62 3.49 0.99 9.05
N LYS A 63 2.53 0.21 9.52
CA LYS A 63 2.74 -1.22 9.86
C LYS A 63 3.26 -1.99 8.65
N TYR A 64 2.67 -1.81 7.47
CA TYR A 64 3.12 -2.46 6.23
C TYR A 64 4.53 -2.01 5.84
N ALA A 65 4.84 -0.73 5.97
CA ALA A 65 6.18 -0.22 5.71
C ALA A 65 7.23 -0.90 6.63
N ASN A 66 6.90 -1.12 7.90
CA ASN A 66 7.79 -1.83 8.82
C ASN A 66 8.00 -3.30 8.42
N ILE A 67 6.98 -3.96 7.91
CA ILE A 67 7.11 -5.31 7.35
C ILE A 67 8.04 -5.30 6.13
N LEU A 68 7.86 -4.33 5.23
CA LEU A 68 8.71 -4.20 4.05
C LEU A 68 10.19 -4.00 4.38
N LYS A 69 10.50 -3.31 5.46
CA LYS A 69 11.89 -3.14 5.90
C LYS A 69 12.58 -4.47 6.14
N ASP A 70 11.89 -5.42 6.75
CA ASP A 70 12.42 -6.77 6.96
C ASP A 70 12.59 -7.51 5.64
N TYR A 71 11.67 -7.35 4.70
CA TYR A 71 11.77 -7.99 3.39
C TYR A 71 12.91 -7.42 2.56
N VAL A 72 13.14 -6.11 2.63
CA VAL A 72 14.31 -5.47 1.99
C VAL A 72 15.61 -6.09 2.49
N LYS A 73 15.76 -6.28 3.80
CA LYS A 73 16.92 -6.97 4.40
C LYS A 73 17.08 -8.39 3.89
N ARG A 74 15.98 -9.05 3.53
CA ARG A 74 15.96 -10.45 3.07
C ARG A 74 16.05 -10.58 1.56
N GLY A 75 16.21 -9.48 0.82
CA GLY A 75 16.50 -9.48 -0.60
C GLY A 75 15.41 -8.97 -1.54
N PHE A 76 14.27 -8.48 -1.04
CA PHE A 76 13.28 -7.80 -1.88
C PHE A 76 13.82 -6.47 -2.38
N SER A 77 13.60 -6.19 -3.66
CA SER A 77 14.18 -5.02 -4.36
C SER A 77 13.19 -3.90 -4.55
N ALA A 78 11.90 -4.20 -4.59
CA ALA A 78 10.86 -3.19 -4.79
C ALA A 78 9.51 -3.67 -4.21
N ALA A 79 8.69 -2.70 -3.87
CA ALA A 79 7.29 -2.93 -3.50
C ALA A 79 6.42 -1.77 -4.01
N VAL A 80 5.23 -2.09 -4.51
CA VAL A 80 4.30 -1.11 -5.05
C VAL A 80 3.00 -1.15 -4.25
N TYR A 81 2.68 -0.04 -3.61
CA TYR A 81 1.45 0.09 -2.85
C TYR A 81 0.24 0.30 -3.77
N THR A 82 -0.82 -0.42 -3.55
CA THR A 82 -2.11 -0.27 -4.22
C THR A 82 -3.09 0.44 -3.30
N GLN A 83 -3.46 1.71 -3.60
CA GLN A 83 -3.06 2.48 -4.76
C GLN A 83 -2.98 3.98 -4.46
N THR A 84 -2.64 4.80 -5.43
CA THR A 84 -2.49 6.25 -5.25
C THR A 84 -3.83 6.95 -5.06
N THR A 85 -4.82 6.67 -5.94
CA THR A 85 -6.16 7.26 -5.88
C THR A 85 -7.21 6.17 -5.91
N ASP A 86 -8.40 6.46 -5.35
CA ASP A 86 -9.57 5.62 -5.59
C ASP A 86 -9.88 5.54 -7.08
N VAL A 87 -10.40 4.41 -7.51
CA VAL A 87 -10.84 4.16 -8.89
C VAL A 87 -12.22 3.52 -8.87
N GLU A 88 -13.22 4.25 -9.37
CA GLU A 88 -14.62 3.78 -9.40
C GLU A 88 -15.10 3.32 -8.02
N GLY A 89 -15.48 2.07 -7.84
CA GLY A 89 -15.91 1.51 -6.56
C GLY A 89 -14.78 1.07 -5.64
N GLU A 90 -13.55 1.07 -6.12
CA GLU A 90 -12.37 0.68 -5.35
C GLU A 90 -11.86 1.86 -4.53
N VAL A 91 -12.06 1.80 -3.20
CA VAL A 91 -11.80 2.92 -2.28
C VAL A 91 -10.53 2.74 -1.45
N ASN A 92 -9.54 2.12 -2.01
CA ASN A 92 -8.25 1.84 -1.38
C ASN A 92 -7.10 2.77 -1.83
N GLY A 93 -7.44 3.91 -2.42
CA GLY A 93 -6.46 4.95 -2.72
C GLY A 93 -5.97 5.67 -1.47
N LEU A 94 -4.78 6.25 -1.54
CA LEU A 94 -4.28 7.18 -0.52
C LEU A 94 -5.00 8.53 -0.58
N MET A 95 -5.72 8.77 -1.67
CA MET A 95 -6.59 9.92 -1.85
C MET A 95 -7.85 9.52 -2.61
N THR A 96 -8.88 10.36 -2.52
CA THR A 96 -10.15 10.15 -3.23
C THR A 96 -9.99 10.27 -4.74
N TYR A 97 -10.95 9.71 -5.50
CA TYR A 97 -10.90 9.69 -6.98
C TYR A 97 -10.81 11.11 -7.57
N ASP A 98 -11.44 12.09 -6.92
CA ASP A 98 -11.44 13.48 -7.33
C ASP A 98 -10.21 14.26 -6.83
N ARG A 99 -9.32 13.57 -6.08
CA ARG A 99 -8.07 14.09 -5.51
C ARG A 99 -8.26 15.26 -4.52
N LYS A 100 -9.46 15.44 -4.00
CA LYS A 100 -9.77 16.52 -3.07
C LYS A 100 -9.51 16.19 -1.61
N VAL A 101 -9.48 14.91 -1.26
CA VAL A 101 -9.21 14.45 0.10
C VAL A 101 -8.04 13.48 0.10
N ILE A 102 -7.04 13.79 0.90
CA ILE A 102 -5.93 12.88 1.22
C ILE A 102 -6.33 12.12 2.48
N LYS A 103 -6.28 10.79 2.41
CA LYS A 103 -6.82 9.89 3.44
C LYS A 103 -5.82 9.53 4.53
N ILE A 104 -4.58 9.96 4.42
CA ILE A 104 -3.48 9.58 5.31
C ILE A 104 -2.80 10.81 5.87
N ASP A 105 -2.05 10.63 6.95
CA ASP A 105 -1.10 11.63 7.41
C ASP A 105 0.13 11.59 6.48
N GLU A 106 0.28 12.64 5.68
CA GLU A 106 1.34 12.72 4.68
C GLU A 106 2.74 12.63 5.29
N ALA A 107 2.96 13.30 6.42
CA ALA A 107 4.26 13.32 7.08
C ALA A 107 4.63 11.92 7.60
N ALA A 108 3.67 11.20 8.21
CA ALA A 108 3.87 9.86 8.70
C ALA A 108 4.16 8.87 7.57
N VAL A 109 3.42 8.94 6.47
CA VAL A 109 3.62 8.08 5.30
C VAL A 109 4.96 8.37 4.63
N LYS A 110 5.30 9.64 4.45
CA LYS A 110 6.61 10.03 3.91
C LYS A 110 7.76 9.49 4.75
N LYS A 111 7.67 9.61 6.07
CA LYS A 111 8.67 9.08 7.00
C LYS A 111 8.77 7.56 6.90
N ALA A 112 7.65 6.87 6.84
CA ALA A 112 7.60 5.42 6.70
C ALA A 112 8.26 4.97 5.38
N ASN A 113 7.90 5.59 4.26
CA ASN A 113 8.50 5.28 2.96
C ASN A 113 10.01 5.55 2.96
N GLN A 114 10.43 6.68 3.50
CA GLN A 114 11.86 7.01 3.58
C GLN A 114 12.63 5.99 4.44
N SER A 115 12.02 5.47 5.50
CA SER A 115 12.64 4.45 6.34
C SER A 115 12.88 3.13 5.58
N VAL A 116 11.97 2.77 4.68
CA VAL A 116 12.14 1.58 3.80
C VAL A 116 13.28 1.82 2.81
N ILE A 117 13.28 2.98 2.16
CA ILE A 117 14.32 3.35 1.17
C ILE A 117 15.71 3.36 1.82
N ASN A 118 15.81 3.80 3.06
CA ASN A 118 17.09 3.92 3.78
C ASN A 118 17.57 2.61 4.40
N GLU A 119 16.79 1.54 4.34
CA GLU A 119 17.08 0.30 5.09
C GLU A 119 18.42 -0.35 4.73
N LEU A 120 18.87 -0.19 3.50
CA LEU A 120 20.15 -0.72 3.02
C LEU A 120 21.28 0.32 2.93
N LYS A 121 21.03 1.50 3.46
CA LYS A 121 22.06 2.57 3.44
C LYS A 121 22.89 2.58 4.70
#